data_e627e0e646f3b91936508a946650fe04
#
_entry.id   e627e0e646f3b91936508a946650fe04
#
_cell.length_a   1.000
_cell.length_b   1.000
_cell.length_c   1.000
_cell.angle_alpha   90.00
_cell.angle_beta   90.00
_cell.angle_gamma   90.00
#
_symmetry.space_group_name_H-M   'P 1'
#
loop_
_entity.id
_entity.type
_entity.pdbx_description
1 polymer ?
#
loop_
_entity_poly.entity_id
_entity_poly.type
_entity_poly.pdbx_seq_one_letter_code
_entity_poly.pdbx_strand_id
1 'polypeptide(L)'
;MKKTNKKGFTLVELLAVIVILGVLLMIAVPAIQNVIRNSRKKSFESAAKLALENVETMASAESTSSTLAECYIPIGSIELERGSFGTGAAGVVIVDTYGKAKIGMYNNEYVVSNGELKNNDDGTSKVNATAKEKNSLITITDYTITYSNENYSVKKGNAVVPICTWYTAK
;
A
#
# COMPACT_ATOMS: atom_id res chain seq x y z
N MET A 1 -67.08 -6.98 -4.43
CA MET A 1 -65.83 -6.25 -4.49
C MET A 1 -65.34 -5.96 -3.06
N LYS A 2 -64.20 -6.54 -2.63
CA LYS A 2 -63.64 -6.34 -1.29
C LYS A 2 -62.88 -5.01 -1.31
N LYS A 3 -63.31 -3.99 -0.56
CA LYS A 3 -62.56 -2.74 -0.37
C LYS A 3 -61.34 -3.04 0.50
N THR A 4 -60.15 -2.98 -0.07
CA THR A 4 -58.87 -2.98 0.69
C THR A 4 -58.65 -1.61 1.32
N ASN A 5 -58.77 -1.56 2.65
CA ASN A 5 -58.39 -0.36 3.42
C ASN A 5 -56.87 -0.13 3.28
N LYS A 6 -56.47 0.80 2.44
CA LYS A 6 -55.08 1.29 2.37
C LYS A 6 -54.90 2.26 3.55
N LYS A 7 -54.31 1.78 4.64
CA LYS A 7 -53.84 2.66 5.72
C LYS A 7 -52.57 3.36 5.20
N GLY A 8 -52.63 4.67 5.06
CA GLY A 8 -51.43 5.51 4.77
C GLY A 8 -50.68 5.80 6.07
N PHE A 9 -49.36 5.98 5.96
CA PHE A 9 -48.53 6.46 7.07
C PHE A 9 -48.90 7.87 7.46
N THR A 10 -48.92 8.16 8.75
CA THR A 10 -49.10 9.53 9.25
C THR A 10 -47.79 10.31 9.14
N LEU A 11 -47.89 11.63 9.00
CA LEU A 11 -46.73 12.53 8.94
C LEU A 11 -45.88 12.42 10.22
N VAL A 12 -46.51 12.18 11.37
CA VAL A 12 -45.83 12.01 12.68
C VAL A 12 -45.03 10.70 12.73
N GLU A 13 -45.54 9.60 12.18
CA GLU A 13 -44.81 8.34 12.10
C GLU A 13 -43.54 8.48 11.23
N LEU A 14 -43.66 9.17 10.09
CA LEU A 14 -42.49 9.42 9.23
C LEU A 14 -41.47 10.30 9.94
N LEU A 15 -41.91 11.36 10.62
CA LEU A 15 -41.05 12.27 11.35
C LEU A 15 -40.31 11.54 12.49
N ALA A 16 -41.01 10.68 13.24
CA ALA A 16 -40.39 9.88 14.29
C ALA A 16 -39.27 8.95 13.76
N VAL A 17 -39.49 8.30 12.60
CA VAL A 17 -38.50 7.42 11.98
C VAL A 17 -37.23 8.18 11.56
N ILE A 18 -37.37 9.35 10.92
CA ILE A 18 -36.19 10.12 10.47
C ILE A 18 -35.40 10.67 11.66
N VAL A 19 -36.05 11.02 12.78
CA VAL A 19 -35.36 11.48 14.00
C VAL A 19 -34.55 10.31 14.59
N ILE A 20 -35.14 9.13 14.71
CA ILE A 20 -34.43 7.94 15.22
C ILE A 20 -33.26 7.58 14.32
N LEU A 21 -33.46 7.55 13.00
CA LEU A 21 -32.39 7.30 12.04
C LEU A 21 -31.26 8.34 12.14
N GLY A 22 -31.60 9.61 12.33
CA GLY A 22 -30.60 10.68 12.53
C GLY A 22 -29.72 10.45 13.74
N VAL A 23 -30.28 10.06 14.87
CA VAL A 23 -29.54 9.74 16.10
C VAL A 23 -28.64 8.51 15.89
N LEU A 24 -29.14 7.44 15.25
CA LEU A 24 -28.36 6.24 14.96
C LEU A 24 -27.19 6.52 14.02
N LEU A 25 -27.38 7.33 12.98
CA LEU A 25 -26.35 7.72 12.04
C LEU A 25 -25.24 8.55 12.71
N MET A 26 -25.57 9.39 13.68
CA MET A 26 -24.60 10.20 14.42
C MET A 26 -23.53 9.35 15.13
N ILE A 27 -23.89 8.14 15.57
CA ILE A 27 -22.97 7.19 16.22
C ILE A 27 -22.31 6.26 15.20
N ALA A 28 -23.07 5.83 14.17
CA ALA A 28 -22.60 4.85 13.20
C ALA A 28 -21.54 5.40 12.25
N VAL A 29 -21.70 6.64 11.78
CA VAL A 29 -20.79 7.24 10.78
C VAL A 29 -19.33 7.32 11.26
N PRO A 30 -18.99 7.83 12.45
CA PRO A 30 -17.61 7.87 12.93
C PRO A 30 -16.98 6.47 13.06
N ALA A 31 -17.76 5.49 13.52
CA ALA A 31 -17.29 4.11 13.67
C ALA A 31 -16.92 3.48 12.32
N ILE A 32 -17.77 3.67 11.30
CA ILE A 32 -17.55 3.15 9.95
C ILE A 32 -16.32 3.80 9.30
N GLN A 33 -16.10 5.11 9.48
CA GLN A 33 -14.92 5.79 8.93
C GLN A 33 -13.61 5.21 9.46
N ASN A 34 -13.53 4.88 10.75
CA ASN A 34 -12.35 4.25 11.33
C ASN A 34 -12.10 2.85 10.76
N VAL A 35 -13.14 2.05 10.55
CA VAL A 35 -13.03 0.73 9.92
C VAL A 35 -12.52 0.84 8.49
N ILE A 36 -13.06 1.78 7.70
CA ILE A 36 -12.63 2.02 6.31
C ILE A 36 -11.16 2.44 6.26
N ARG A 37 -10.72 3.38 7.12
CA ARG A 37 -9.31 3.79 7.18
C ARG A 37 -8.39 2.62 7.49
N ASN A 38 -8.71 1.83 8.51
CA ASN A 38 -7.92 0.67 8.89
C ASN A 38 -7.87 -0.38 7.78
N SER A 39 -8.98 -0.60 7.08
CA SER A 39 -9.04 -1.50 5.93
C SER A 39 -8.15 -1.02 4.79
N ARG A 40 -8.21 0.25 4.43
CA ARG A 40 -7.36 0.85 3.37
C ARG A 40 -5.88 0.78 3.73
N LYS A 41 -5.53 1.09 5.00
CA LYS A 41 -4.16 0.96 5.50
C LYS A 41 -3.64 -0.46 5.35
N LYS A 42 -4.40 -1.46 5.81
CA LYS A 42 -4.04 -2.89 5.69
C LYS A 42 -3.92 -3.34 4.23
N SER A 43 -4.80 -2.84 3.36
CA SER A 43 -4.72 -3.13 1.92
C SER A 43 -3.43 -2.60 1.31
N PHE A 44 -3.01 -1.38 1.68
CA PHE A 44 -1.77 -0.78 1.23
C PHE A 44 -0.52 -1.54 1.76
N GLU A 45 -0.52 -1.92 3.04
CA GLU A 45 0.52 -2.77 3.63
C GLU A 45 0.62 -4.13 2.93
N SER A 46 -0.53 -4.75 2.63
CA SER A 46 -0.57 -6.03 1.91
C SER A 46 -0.04 -5.91 0.48
N ALA A 47 -0.35 -4.82 -0.22
CA ALA A 47 0.19 -4.57 -1.56
C ALA A 47 1.72 -4.41 -1.54
N ALA A 48 2.25 -3.66 -0.55
CA ALA A 48 3.70 -3.51 -0.37
C ALA A 48 4.38 -4.86 -0.04
N LYS A 49 3.73 -5.69 0.78
CA LYS A 49 4.23 -7.03 1.10
C LYS A 49 4.26 -7.93 -0.13
N LEU A 50 3.18 -7.97 -0.92
CA LEU A 50 3.13 -8.74 -2.17
C LEU A 50 4.19 -8.30 -3.18
N ALA A 51 4.45 -7.00 -3.27
CA ALA A 51 5.53 -6.47 -4.12
C ALA A 51 6.91 -7.00 -3.68
N LEU A 52 7.18 -6.98 -2.37
CA LEU A 52 8.43 -7.53 -1.83
C LEU A 52 8.55 -9.03 -2.09
N GLU A 53 7.50 -9.81 -1.84
CA GLU A 53 7.48 -11.26 -2.07
C GLU A 53 7.72 -11.60 -3.55
N ASN A 54 7.10 -10.86 -4.47
CA ASN A 54 7.31 -11.01 -5.89
C ASN A 54 8.79 -10.73 -6.27
N VAL A 55 9.30 -9.58 -5.84
CA VAL A 55 10.67 -9.16 -6.15
C VAL A 55 11.70 -10.11 -5.54
N GLU A 56 11.58 -10.52 -4.27
CA GLU A 56 12.50 -11.47 -3.64
C GLU A 56 12.46 -12.86 -4.30
N THR A 57 11.28 -13.30 -4.76
CA THR A 57 11.15 -14.56 -5.50
C THR A 57 11.88 -14.50 -6.82
N MET A 58 11.73 -13.41 -7.58
CA MET A 58 12.43 -13.21 -8.85
C MET A 58 13.94 -13.03 -8.65
N ALA A 59 14.36 -12.28 -7.62
CA ALA A 59 15.76 -12.11 -7.26
C ALA A 59 16.42 -13.47 -6.88
N SER A 60 15.69 -14.30 -6.16
CA SER A 60 16.18 -15.65 -5.80
C SER A 60 16.35 -16.55 -7.02
N ALA A 61 15.46 -16.46 -8.00
CA ALA A 61 15.60 -17.19 -9.27
C ALA A 61 16.81 -16.69 -10.08
N GLU A 62 17.03 -15.38 -10.14
CA GLU A 62 18.18 -14.78 -10.83
C GLU A 62 19.49 -15.12 -10.16
N SER A 63 19.55 -15.11 -8.82
CA SER A 63 20.75 -15.44 -8.05
C SER A 63 21.28 -16.85 -8.30
N THR A 64 20.43 -17.73 -8.81
CA THR A 64 20.82 -19.11 -9.18
C THR A 64 21.62 -19.14 -10.50
N SER A 65 21.42 -18.17 -11.36
CA SER A 65 22.05 -18.09 -12.70
C SER A 65 23.15 -17.05 -12.79
N SER A 66 23.15 -16.03 -11.92
CA SER A 66 24.12 -14.94 -11.95
C SER A 66 24.37 -14.33 -10.56
N THR A 67 25.50 -13.62 -10.43
CA THR A 67 25.75 -12.82 -9.21
C THR A 67 24.86 -11.57 -9.25
N LEU A 68 23.98 -11.41 -8.26
CA LEU A 68 23.14 -10.24 -8.16
C LEU A 68 23.98 -8.99 -7.85
N ALA A 69 23.74 -7.93 -8.63
CA ALA A 69 24.19 -6.59 -8.30
C ALA A 69 23.09 -5.85 -7.51
N GLU A 70 23.49 -5.00 -6.59
CA GLU A 70 22.54 -4.11 -5.90
C GLU A 70 21.84 -3.22 -6.91
N CYS A 71 20.51 -3.23 -6.91
CA CYS A 71 19.70 -2.52 -7.90
C CYS A 71 18.34 -2.10 -7.33
N TYR A 72 17.60 -1.24 -8.04
CA TYR A 72 16.27 -0.85 -7.64
C TYR A 72 15.23 -1.08 -8.74
N ILE A 73 13.97 -1.22 -8.33
CA ILE A 73 12.80 -1.38 -9.20
C ILE A 73 11.80 -0.29 -8.84
N PRO A 74 11.39 0.59 -9.78
CA PRO A 74 10.30 1.53 -9.55
C PRO A 74 8.98 0.79 -9.28
N ILE A 75 8.18 1.27 -8.33
CA ILE A 75 6.88 0.68 -8.00
C ILE A 75 5.95 0.61 -9.21
N GLY A 76 6.01 1.59 -10.09
CA GLY A 76 5.20 1.61 -11.32
C GLY A 76 5.51 0.48 -12.31
N SER A 77 6.66 -0.20 -12.15
CA SER A 77 7.03 -1.37 -12.97
C SER A 77 6.63 -2.70 -12.32
N ILE A 78 6.06 -2.66 -11.12
CA ILE A 78 5.68 -3.88 -10.39
C ILE A 78 4.20 -4.15 -10.59
N GLU A 79 3.87 -5.25 -11.24
CA GLU A 79 2.50 -5.73 -11.36
C GLU A 79 2.15 -6.62 -10.16
N LEU A 80 0.99 -6.36 -9.58
CA LEU A 80 0.45 -7.17 -8.49
C LEU A 80 -0.60 -8.12 -9.06
N GLU A 81 -0.48 -9.40 -8.77
CA GLU A 81 -1.50 -10.40 -9.13
C GLU A 81 -2.84 -10.11 -8.45
N ARG A 82 -2.81 -9.51 -7.26
CA ARG A 82 -3.99 -9.10 -6.49
C ARG A 82 -3.72 -7.81 -5.74
N GLY A 83 -4.76 -6.97 -5.62
CA GLY A 83 -4.67 -5.70 -4.92
C GLY A 83 -4.20 -4.56 -5.82
N SER A 84 -3.91 -3.44 -5.20
CA SER A 84 -3.43 -2.22 -5.86
C SER A 84 -2.65 -1.40 -4.85
N PHE A 85 -1.64 -0.70 -5.31
CA PHE A 85 -0.93 0.30 -4.49
C PHE A 85 -1.78 1.53 -4.19
N GLY A 86 -2.92 1.69 -4.86
CA GLY A 86 -3.82 2.85 -4.71
C GLY A 86 -3.43 4.03 -5.60
N THR A 87 -4.28 5.05 -5.59
CA THR A 87 -4.12 6.24 -6.44
C THR A 87 -2.91 7.06 -6.02
N GLY A 88 -2.11 7.49 -6.99
CA GLY A 88 -0.91 8.28 -6.77
C GLY A 88 0.21 7.51 -6.08
N ALA A 89 0.24 6.19 -6.26
CA ALA A 89 1.32 5.36 -5.74
C ALA A 89 2.63 5.64 -6.47
N ALA A 90 3.70 5.82 -5.68
CA ALA A 90 5.04 6.01 -6.17
C ALA A 90 6.04 5.47 -5.14
N GLY A 91 7.22 5.06 -5.60
CA GLY A 91 8.23 4.49 -4.73
C GLY A 91 9.19 3.56 -5.45
N VAL A 92 10.05 2.93 -4.67
CA VAL A 92 11.04 1.98 -5.18
C VAL A 92 11.16 0.78 -4.26
N VAL A 93 11.51 -0.35 -4.85
CA VAL A 93 12.04 -1.53 -4.16
C VAL A 93 13.52 -1.60 -4.44
N ILE A 94 14.36 -1.71 -3.43
CA ILE A 94 15.81 -1.88 -3.55
C ILE A 94 16.13 -3.33 -3.22
N VAL A 95 16.89 -3.97 -4.09
CA VAL A 95 17.34 -5.36 -3.92
C VAL A 95 18.84 -5.34 -3.66
N ASP A 96 19.27 -6.02 -2.61
CA ASP A 96 20.69 -6.16 -2.30
C ASP A 96 21.34 -7.35 -3.04
N THR A 97 22.64 -7.50 -2.89
CA THR A 97 23.42 -8.57 -3.51
C THR A 97 23.05 -9.99 -3.03
N TYR A 98 22.29 -10.10 -1.95
CA TYR A 98 21.78 -11.37 -1.41
C TYR A 98 20.35 -11.67 -1.84
N GLY A 99 19.74 -10.82 -2.70
CA GLY A 99 18.37 -10.98 -3.14
C GLY A 99 17.32 -10.52 -2.11
N LYS A 100 17.73 -9.86 -1.03
CA LYS A 100 16.80 -9.29 -0.06
C LYS A 100 16.32 -7.92 -0.52
N ALA A 101 15.02 -7.69 -0.34
CA ALA A 101 14.39 -6.49 -0.82
C ALA A 101 13.92 -5.57 0.32
N LYS A 102 14.07 -4.27 0.11
CA LYS A 102 13.51 -3.21 0.94
C LYS A 102 12.61 -2.31 0.11
N ILE A 103 11.47 -1.95 0.63
CA ILE A 103 10.51 -1.09 -0.06
C ILE A 103 10.35 0.26 0.65
N GLY A 104 10.37 1.31 -0.14
CA GLY A 104 9.90 2.62 0.24
C GLY A 104 8.87 3.09 -0.77
N MET A 105 7.63 3.31 -0.33
CA MET A 105 6.56 3.72 -1.21
C MET A 105 5.52 4.57 -0.49
N TYR A 106 4.78 5.34 -1.26
CA TYR A 106 3.62 6.08 -0.79
C TYR A 106 2.47 6.01 -1.79
N ASN A 107 1.30 6.36 -1.33
CA ASN A 107 0.16 6.75 -2.16
C ASN A 107 -0.42 8.07 -1.62
N ASN A 108 -1.63 8.44 -2.02
CA ASN A 108 -2.25 9.69 -1.55
C ASN A 108 -2.55 9.72 -0.04
N GLU A 109 -2.69 8.57 0.61
CA GLU A 109 -3.12 8.45 2.01
C GLU A 109 -2.02 7.94 2.96
N TYR A 110 -1.14 7.06 2.47
CA TYR A 110 -0.19 6.31 3.31
C TYR A 110 1.23 6.33 2.76
N VAL A 111 2.19 6.08 3.65
CA VAL A 111 3.60 5.88 3.32
C VAL A 111 4.14 4.65 4.07
N VAL A 112 4.96 3.86 3.36
CA VAL A 112 5.79 2.79 3.92
C VAL A 112 7.24 3.21 3.73
N SER A 113 8.01 3.18 4.81
CA SER A 113 9.45 3.41 4.79
C SER A 113 10.15 2.20 5.40
N ASN A 114 11.30 1.81 4.83
CA ASN A 114 12.06 0.64 5.27
C ASN A 114 11.23 -0.65 5.42
N GLY A 115 10.23 -0.85 4.55
CA GLY A 115 9.48 -2.09 4.52
C GLY A 115 10.37 -3.24 4.06
N GLU A 116 10.40 -4.34 4.81
CA GLU A 116 11.17 -5.54 4.49
C GLU A 116 10.41 -6.80 4.91
N LEU A 117 10.61 -7.90 4.19
CA LEU A 117 10.19 -9.22 4.63
C LEU A 117 11.23 -9.72 5.63
N LYS A 118 10.82 -9.91 6.88
CA LYS A 118 11.70 -10.55 7.86
C LYS A 118 11.54 -12.06 7.77
N ASN A 119 12.67 -12.75 7.61
CA ASN A 119 12.80 -14.17 7.92
C ASN A 119 12.96 -14.32 9.44
N ASN A 120 11.94 -13.96 10.21
CA ASN A 120 11.91 -14.29 11.63
C ASN A 120 11.09 -15.56 11.78
N ASP A 121 11.44 -16.38 12.75
CA ASP A 121 10.72 -17.62 13.13
C ASP A 121 9.23 -17.36 13.44
N ASP A 122 8.84 -16.10 13.62
CA ASP A 122 7.46 -15.66 13.87
C ASP A 122 6.68 -15.28 12.60
N GLY A 123 7.30 -15.29 11.42
CA GLY A 123 6.66 -14.99 10.13
C GLY A 123 6.18 -13.55 9.97
N THR A 124 6.60 -12.61 10.82
CA THR A 124 6.16 -11.22 10.74
C THR A 124 7.01 -10.41 9.77
N SER A 125 6.37 -9.80 8.77
CA SER A 125 6.99 -8.81 7.89
C SER A 125 6.97 -7.43 8.56
N LYS A 126 8.04 -6.64 8.37
CA LYS A 126 8.10 -5.23 8.79
C LYS A 126 7.57 -4.30 7.69
N VAL A 127 6.34 -4.49 7.27
CA VAL A 127 5.69 -3.56 6.35
C VAL A 127 4.60 -2.85 7.11
N ASN A 128 4.92 -1.68 7.64
CA ASN A 128 3.98 -0.84 8.38
C ASN A 128 3.76 0.47 7.63
N ALA A 129 2.50 0.76 7.33
CA ALA A 129 2.11 2.04 6.75
C ALA A 129 1.77 3.05 7.83
N THR A 130 2.18 4.30 7.61
CA THR A 130 1.77 5.47 8.39
C THR A 130 0.93 6.39 7.52
N ALA A 131 0.14 7.28 8.15
CA ALA A 131 -0.58 8.31 7.41
C ALA A 131 0.43 9.22 6.69
N LYS A 132 0.16 9.56 5.44
CA LYS A 132 1.02 10.45 4.66
C LYS A 132 0.79 11.89 5.09
N GLU A 133 1.85 12.54 5.55
CA GLU A 133 1.89 13.98 5.76
C GLU A 133 2.32 14.70 4.48
N LYS A 134 2.03 16.00 4.35
CA LYS A 134 2.32 16.80 3.13
C LYS A 134 3.75 16.70 2.62
N ASN A 135 4.72 16.44 3.50
CA ASN A 135 6.15 16.37 3.18
C ASN A 135 6.76 14.99 3.48
N SER A 136 5.95 13.93 3.54
CA SER A 136 6.46 12.58 3.76
C SER A 136 7.35 12.17 2.59
N LEU A 137 8.64 12.06 2.84
CA LEU A 137 9.63 11.51 1.92
C LEU A 137 9.71 10.00 2.10
N ILE A 138 9.94 9.29 1.01
CA ILE A 138 10.29 7.88 1.06
C ILE A 138 11.67 7.78 1.69
N THR A 139 11.78 7.03 2.78
CA THR A 139 13.06 6.76 3.44
C THR A 139 13.33 5.27 3.41
N ILE A 140 14.47 4.89 2.86
CA ILE A 140 15.07 3.56 3.01
C ILE A 140 16.45 3.78 3.63
N THR A 141 16.73 3.11 4.73
CA THR A 141 18.01 3.25 5.45
C THR A 141 19.17 3.03 4.50
N ASP A 142 20.21 3.86 4.61
CA ASP A 142 21.42 3.88 3.79
C ASP A 142 21.25 4.36 2.34
N TYR A 143 20.01 4.70 1.91
CA TYR A 143 19.76 5.14 0.54
C TYR A 143 19.16 6.54 0.48
N THR A 144 19.62 7.32 -0.49
CA THR A 144 19.03 8.59 -0.88
C THR A 144 18.22 8.39 -2.14
N ILE A 145 16.91 8.63 -2.04
CA ILE A 145 15.97 8.46 -3.15
C ILE A 145 15.50 9.84 -3.57
N THR A 146 15.74 10.19 -4.83
CA THR A 146 15.22 11.42 -5.45
C THR A 146 14.30 11.06 -6.61
N TYR A 147 13.20 11.79 -6.72
CA TYR A 147 12.24 11.64 -7.82
C TYR A 147 12.14 12.96 -8.58
N SER A 148 12.46 12.95 -9.86
CA SER A 148 12.41 14.13 -10.73
C SER A 148 12.09 13.71 -12.17
N ASN A 149 11.19 14.46 -12.83
CA ASN A 149 10.81 14.21 -14.22
C ASN A 149 10.40 12.75 -14.49
N GLU A 150 9.55 12.20 -13.60
CA GLU A 150 9.05 10.81 -13.68
C GLU A 150 10.11 9.71 -13.52
N ASN A 151 11.35 10.08 -13.17
CA ASN A 151 12.43 9.15 -12.95
C ASN A 151 12.93 9.14 -11.52
N TYR A 152 13.31 7.95 -11.05
CA TYR A 152 13.98 7.78 -9.76
C TYR A 152 15.49 7.80 -9.94
N SER A 153 16.18 8.42 -8.99
CA SER A 153 17.61 8.27 -8.79
C SER A 153 17.84 7.76 -7.38
N VAL A 154 18.44 6.60 -7.27
CA VAL A 154 18.75 5.94 -6.00
C VAL A 154 20.26 5.93 -5.81
N LYS A 155 20.73 6.37 -4.64
CA LYS A 155 22.15 6.39 -4.27
C LYS A 155 22.35 5.73 -2.92
N LYS A 156 23.44 4.99 -2.77
CA LYS A 156 23.96 4.49 -1.49
C LYS A 156 25.25 5.22 -1.20
N GLY A 157 25.20 6.19 -0.28
CA GLY A 157 26.31 7.15 -0.14
C GLY A 157 26.53 7.94 -1.44
N ASN A 158 27.71 7.83 -2.03
CA ASN A 158 28.04 8.48 -3.32
C ASN A 158 27.82 7.57 -4.54
N ALA A 159 27.57 6.28 -4.36
CA ALA A 159 27.39 5.34 -5.45
C ALA A 159 25.95 5.39 -5.99
N VAL A 160 25.82 5.40 -7.32
CA VAL A 160 24.52 5.31 -7.99
C VAL A 160 24.10 3.84 -8.03
N VAL A 161 22.91 3.56 -7.52
CA VAL A 161 22.29 2.23 -7.61
C VAL A 161 21.55 2.14 -8.95
N PRO A 162 21.84 1.16 -9.81
CA PRO A 162 21.19 1.02 -11.11
C PRO A 162 19.79 0.45 -11.00
N ILE A 163 19.00 0.54 -12.07
CA ILE A 163 17.74 -0.19 -12.22
C ILE A 163 18.03 -1.69 -12.40
N CYS A 164 17.23 -2.55 -11.79
CA CYS A 164 17.34 -4.00 -11.96
C CYS A 164 16.98 -4.39 -13.40
N THR A 165 17.94 -4.88 -14.15
CA THR A 165 17.75 -5.28 -15.56
C THR A 165 17.10 -6.64 -15.72
N TRP A 166 17.19 -7.48 -14.70
CA TRP A 166 16.60 -8.82 -14.65
C TRP A 166 15.12 -8.81 -14.29
N TYR A 167 14.61 -7.72 -13.71
CA TYR A 167 13.21 -7.60 -13.38
C TYR A 167 12.42 -7.22 -14.64
N THR A 168 11.59 -8.13 -15.11
CA THR A 168 10.59 -7.87 -16.16
C THR A 168 9.21 -8.08 -15.56
N ALA A 169 8.37 -7.04 -15.61
CA ALA A 169 6.95 -7.21 -15.33
C ALA A 169 6.37 -8.26 -16.30
N LYS A 170 5.65 -9.24 -15.76
CA LYS A 170 4.98 -10.26 -16.58
C LYS A 170 3.67 -9.75 -17.15
#